data_348aacd4dd73f5fe3de33c9df568270b
#
_entry.id   348aacd4dd73f5fe3de33c9df568270b
#
_cell.length_a   1.000
_cell.length_b   1.000
_cell.length_c   1.000
_cell.angle_alpha   90.00
_cell.angle_beta   90.00
_cell.angle_gamma   90.00
#
_symmetry.space_group_name_H-M   'P 1'
#
loop_
_entity.id
_entity.type
_entity.pdbx_description
1 polymer ?
#
loop_
_entity_poly.entity_id
_entity_poly.type
_entity_poly.pdbx_seq_one_letter_code
_entity_poly.pdbx_strand_id
1 'polypeptide(L)' 'MVEVFKTNVEQPEHSEMLIDQIICHIPNSEINFDLEDCDKILRIEAESVSNQLIIEIFHKNGYYAEVLI' A
#
# COMPACT_ATOMS: atom_id res chain seq x y z
N MET A 1 2.40 12.03 8.41
CA MET A 1 1.20 11.80 7.59
C MET A 1 0.91 10.32 7.52
N VAL A 2 -0.34 9.94 7.70
CA VAL A 2 -0.77 8.54 7.62
C VAL A 2 -1.87 8.44 6.57
N GLU A 3 -1.72 7.48 5.66
CA GLU A 3 -2.74 7.16 4.67
C GLU A 3 -3.12 5.69 4.79
N VAL A 4 -4.39 5.40 4.62
CA VAL A 4 -4.93 4.05 4.72
C VAL A 4 -5.67 3.73 3.42
N PHE A 5 -5.40 2.54 2.89
CA PHE A 5 -5.98 2.10 1.62
C PHE A 5 -6.68 0.75 1.78
N LYS A 6 -7.80 0.61 1.11
CA LYS A 6 -8.42 -0.68 0.89
C LYS A 6 -7.76 -1.29 -0.35
N THR A 7 -7.41 -2.57 -0.29
CA THR A 7 -6.78 -3.26 -1.43
C THR A 7 -7.43 -4.60 -1.70
N ASN A 8 -6.96 -5.27 -2.74
CA ASN A 8 -7.37 -6.65 -3.05
C ASN A 8 -6.20 -7.62 -2.98
N VAL A 9 -5.17 -7.29 -2.21
CA VAL A 9 -4.01 -8.16 -2.03
C VAL A 9 -4.34 -9.23 -0.99
N GLU A 10 -4.15 -10.51 -1.33
CA GLU A 10 -4.48 -11.62 -0.44
C GLU A 10 -3.26 -12.43 0.01
N GLN A 11 -2.17 -12.41 -0.76
CA GLN A 11 -1.00 -13.24 -0.50
C GLN A 11 0.11 -12.43 0.16
N PRO A 12 0.71 -12.92 1.27
CA PRO A 12 1.81 -12.22 1.93
C PRO A 12 2.98 -11.92 0.99
N GLU A 13 3.30 -12.84 0.08
CA GLU A 13 4.40 -12.63 -0.87
C GLU A 13 4.13 -11.42 -1.77
N HIS A 14 2.88 -11.22 -2.17
CA HIS A 14 2.50 -10.09 -3.01
C HIS A 14 2.53 -8.79 -2.22
N SER A 15 2.13 -8.83 -0.94
CA SER A 15 2.20 -7.63 -0.10
C SER A 15 3.65 -7.20 0.11
N GLU A 16 4.57 -8.13 0.32
CA GLU A 16 5.99 -7.83 0.48
C GLU A 16 6.57 -7.21 -0.78
N MET A 17 6.23 -7.74 -1.95
CA MET A 17 6.67 -7.18 -3.22
C MET A 17 6.20 -5.74 -3.39
N LEU A 18 4.93 -5.48 -3.03
CA LEU A 18 4.38 -4.12 -3.15
C LEU A 18 5.03 -3.16 -2.15
N ILE A 19 5.30 -3.62 -0.92
CA ILE A 19 6.01 -2.82 0.08
C ILE A 19 7.39 -2.44 -0.45
N ASP A 20 8.12 -3.39 -1.04
CA ASP A 20 9.45 -3.12 -1.58
C ASP A 20 9.40 -2.03 -2.65
N GLN A 21 8.40 -2.08 -3.52
CA GLN A 21 8.24 -1.07 -4.57
C GLN A 21 7.90 0.30 -3.99
N ILE A 22 7.03 0.33 -2.97
CA ILE A 22 6.67 1.58 -2.31
C ILE A 22 7.90 2.19 -1.63
N ILE A 23 8.70 1.38 -0.95
CA ILE A 23 9.90 1.84 -0.26
C ILE A 23 10.92 2.42 -1.25
N CYS A 24 10.98 1.89 -2.46
CA CYS A 24 11.85 2.46 -3.50
C CYS A 24 11.50 3.92 -3.80
N HIS A 25 10.23 4.27 -3.68
CA HIS A 25 9.76 5.63 -3.94
C HIS A 25 9.70 6.49 -2.69
N ILE A 26 9.46 5.86 -1.53
CA ILE A 26 9.29 6.55 -0.25
C ILE A 26 10.14 5.82 0.80
N PRO A 27 11.48 5.99 0.76
CA PRO A 27 12.40 5.16 1.54
C PRO A 27 12.30 5.30 3.07
N ASN A 28 11.75 6.40 3.57
CA ASN A 28 11.64 6.63 5.02
C ASN A 28 10.22 6.39 5.54
N SER A 29 9.46 5.56 4.85
CA SER A 29 8.09 5.26 5.25
C SER A 29 8.00 4.02 6.11
N GLU A 30 6.94 3.95 6.94
CA GLU A 30 6.54 2.74 7.64
C GLU A 30 5.29 2.21 6.94
N ILE A 31 5.34 0.95 6.52
CA ILE A 31 4.29 0.34 5.72
C ILE A 31 3.85 -0.95 6.38
N ASN A 32 2.54 -1.09 6.59
CA ASN A 32 1.96 -2.28 7.18
C ASN A 32 0.74 -2.71 6.37
N PHE A 33 0.62 -4.03 6.18
CA PHE A 33 -0.58 -4.63 5.61
C PHE A 33 -1.31 -5.40 6.68
N ASP A 34 -2.64 -5.31 6.68
CA ASP A 34 -3.49 -6.18 7.47
C ASP A 34 -4.30 -7.05 6.50
N LEU A 35 -3.76 -8.22 6.17
CA LEU A 35 -4.39 -9.12 5.21
C LEU A 35 -5.51 -9.95 5.83
N GLU A 36 -5.64 -9.93 7.15
CA GLU A 36 -6.73 -10.62 7.83
C GLU A 36 -8.01 -9.80 7.83
N ASP A 37 -7.88 -8.48 7.63
CA ASP A 37 -9.04 -7.61 7.48
C ASP A 37 -9.74 -7.91 6.15
N CYS A 38 -11.06 -7.84 6.12
CA CYS A 38 -11.82 -8.09 4.90
C CYS A 38 -11.51 -7.08 3.80
N ASP A 39 -11.03 -5.90 4.16
CA ASP A 39 -10.66 -4.84 3.21
C ASP A 39 -9.19 -4.90 2.81
N LYS A 40 -8.43 -5.87 3.29
CA LYS A 40 -7.01 -6.03 2.97
C LYS A 40 -6.27 -4.70 3.08
N ILE A 41 -6.23 -4.16 4.29
CA ILE A 41 -5.81 -2.79 4.55
C ILE A 41 -4.31 -2.61 4.35
N LEU A 42 -3.93 -1.53 3.68
CA LEU A 42 -2.57 -1.02 3.60
C LEU A 42 -2.50 0.28 4.38
N ARG A 43 -1.56 0.37 5.31
CA ARG A 43 -1.33 1.58 6.08
C ARG A 43 0.08 2.07 5.83
N ILE A 44 0.20 3.34 5.44
CA ILE A 44 1.49 3.97 5.15
C ILE A 44 1.64 5.20 6.03
N GLU A 45 2.77 5.29 6.73
CA GLU A 45 3.13 6.46 7.50
C GLU A 45 4.45 7.02 6.98
N ALA A 46 4.45 8.29 6.62
CA ALA A 46 5.62 8.97 6.08
C ALA A 46 5.44 10.48 6.23
N GLU A 47 6.49 11.22 5.93
CA GLU A 47 6.46 12.67 5.94
C GLU A 47 5.43 13.21 4.95
N SER A 48 5.37 12.60 3.77
CA SER A 48 4.32 12.87 2.79
C SER A 48 4.04 11.61 1.99
N VAL A 49 2.80 11.43 1.57
CA VAL A 49 2.38 10.27 0.79
C VAL A 49 1.56 10.75 -0.40
N SER A 50 1.97 10.36 -1.60
CA SER A 50 1.17 10.61 -2.80
C SER A 50 0.23 9.43 -3.02
N ASN A 51 -1.07 9.66 -2.84
CA ASN A 51 -2.07 8.61 -3.06
C ASN A 51 -2.05 8.13 -4.50
N GLN A 52 -1.84 9.03 -5.44
CA GLN A 52 -1.77 8.70 -6.85
C GLN A 52 -0.62 7.72 -7.15
N LEU A 53 0.53 7.94 -6.54
CA LEU A 53 1.68 7.06 -6.70
C LEU A 53 1.36 5.64 -6.21
N ILE A 54 0.72 5.53 -5.05
CA ILE A 54 0.36 4.23 -4.48
C ILE A 54 -0.63 3.50 -5.39
N ILE A 55 -1.65 4.21 -5.85
CA ILE A 55 -2.65 3.64 -6.75
C ILE A 55 -2.00 3.13 -8.03
N GLU A 56 -1.06 3.89 -8.60
CA GLU A 56 -0.35 3.49 -9.80
C GLU A 56 0.52 2.27 -9.59
N ILE A 57 1.21 2.18 -8.47
CA ILE A 57 2.04 1.01 -8.14
C ILE A 57 1.17 -0.25 -8.09
N PHE A 58 0.02 -0.18 -7.43
CA PHE A 58 -0.89 -1.31 -7.33
C PHE A 58 -1.42 -1.71 -8.72
N HIS A 59 -1.89 -0.73 -9.49
CA HIS A 59 -2.41 -0.97 -10.83
C HIS A 59 -1.39 -1.66 -11.74
N LYS A 60 -0.16 -1.20 -11.69
CA LYS A 60 0.94 -1.73 -12.47
C LYS A 60 1.19 -3.21 -12.21
N ASN A 61 0.89 -3.64 -10.99
CA ASN A 61 1.10 -5.02 -10.55
C ASN A 61 -0.16 -5.88 -10.60
N GLY A 62 -1.23 -5.36 -11.19
CA GLY A 62 -2.48 -6.12 -11.35
C GLY A 62 -3.40 -6.08 -10.13
N TYR A 63 -3.16 -5.16 -9.21
CA TYR A 63 -3.99 -4.97 -8.02
C TYR A 63 -4.67 -3.61 -8.04
N TYR A 64 -5.44 -3.32 -6.99
CA TYR A 64 -5.96 -1.98 -6.83
C TYR A 64 -5.79 -1.52 -5.39
N ALA A 65 -5.76 -0.19 -5.22
CA ALA A 65 -5.76 0.44 -3.91
C ALA A 65 -6.74 1.61 -3.96
N GLU A 66 -7.53 1.75 -2.90
CA GLU A 66 -8.51 2.80 -2.78
C GLU A 66 -8.34 3.48 -1.42
N VAL A 67 -8.29 4.81 -1.42
CA VAL A 67 -8.12 5.57 -0.18
C VAL A 67 -9.31 5.35 0.72
N LEU A 68 -9.05 4.95 1.97
CA LEU A 68 -10.05 4.86 3.01
C LEU A 68 -9.91 6.07 3.93
N ILE A 69 -10.98 6.79 4.07
CA ILE A 69 -11.00 7.99 4.93
C ILE A 69 -11.89 7.75 6.10
#